data_5531129805b1dd43d0ee371b320e5c19
#
_entry.id   5531129805b1dd43d0ee371b320e5c19
#
_cell.length_a   1.000
_cell.length_b   1.000
_cell.length_c   1.000
_cell.angle_alpha   90.00
_cell.angle_beta   90.00
_cell.angle_gamma   90.00
#
_symmetry.space_group_name_H-M   'P 1'
#
loop_
_entity.id
_entity.type
_entity.pdbx_description
1 polymer ?
#
loop_
_entity_poly.entity_id
_entity_poly.type
_entity_poly.pdbx_seq_one_letter_code
_entity_poly.pdbx_strand_id
1 'polypeptide(L)'
;LMVFYAWALTIGLVTVGRYVHAQIMWRMKAAGVAKEKVLVVGGGETAQLILNAITRSPHLGYEVVGVVEHEAHPVGAEITAPRVGRIDELSQLIDRFGVDEVIIGLPEANHQEMLDIIYQAQREKVSIKVFPDLFQFMAGEMTIGDLNGLPLLTVRDIALRGWKLGVKRAVDVIFSAAILVLFSPLLLLI
;
A
#
# COMPACT_ATOMS: atom_id res chain seq x y z
N LEU A 1 -42.72 -0.85 14.85
CA LEU A 1 -42.71 -0.90 13.37
C LEU A 1 -41.74 0.14 12.78
N MET A 2 -41.84 1.44 13.18
CA MET A 2 -40.99 2.50 12.67
C MET A 2 -39.48 2.27 12.91
N VAL A 3 -39.10 1.79 14.11
CA VAL A 3 -37.70 1.47 14.43
C VAL A 3 -37.14 0.36 13.53
N PHE A 4 -37.96 -0.63 13.18
CA PHE A 4 -37.55 -1.72 12.29
C PHE A 4 -37.29 -1.23 10.87
N TYR A 5 -38.16 -0.36 10.33
CA TYR A 5 -37.95 0.25 9.03
C TYR A 5 -36.73 1.17 8.99
N ALA A 6 -36.51 1.97 10.03
CA ALA A 6 -35.32 2.80 10.15
C ALA A 6 -34.03 1.95 10.16
N TRP A 7 -34.04 0.83 10.87
CA TRP A 7 -32.91 -0.10 10.96
C TRP A 7 -32.62 -0.77 9.62
N ALA A 8 -33.66 -1.30 8.95
CA ALA A 8 -33.54 -1.90 7.64
C ALA A 8 -33.02 -0.91 6.59
N LEU A 9 -33.51 0.33 6.61
CA LEU A 9 -33.11 1.39 5.69
C LEU A 9 -31.66 1.80 5.94
N THR A 10 -31.23 1.91 7.19
CA THR A 10 -29.84 2.24 7.54
C THR A 10 -28.88 1.14 7.07
N ILE A 11 -29.20 -0.13 7.31
CA ILE A 11 -28.38 -1.26 6.86
C ILE A 11 -28.30 -1.27 5.33
N GLY A 12 -29.43 -1.08 4.64
CA GLY A 12 -29.47 -1.01 3.18
C GLY A 12 -28.59 0.11 2.64
N LEU A 13 -28.72 1.32 3.19
CA LEU A 13 -27.94 2.47 2.75
C LEU A 13 -26.42 2.30 2.97
N VAL A 14 -26.05 1.79 4.15
CA VAL A 14 -24.63 1.52 4.47
C VAL A 14 -24.06 0.43 3.56
N THR A 15 -24.83 -0.63 3.29
CA THR A 15 -24.39 -1.73 2.42
C THR A 15 -24.21 -1.25 0.98
N VAL A 16 -25.17 -0.50 0.45
CA VAL A 16 -25.08 0.09 -0.89
C VAL A 16 -23.92 1.08 -0.98
N GLY A 17 -23.75 1.94 0.03
CA GLY A 17 -22.63 2.90 0.08
C GLY A 17 -21.28 2.20 0.07
N ARG A 18 -21.11 1.13 0.86
CA ARG A 18 -19.87 0.33 0.86
C ARG A 18 -19.63 -0.38 -0.47
N TYR A 19 -20.69 -0.91 -1.08
CA TYR A 19 -20.57 -1.57 -2.39
C TYR A 19 -20.16 -0.58 -3.49
N VAL A 20 -20.80 0.58 -3.55
CA VAL A 20 -20.49 1.65 -4.51
C VAL A 20 -19.05 2.15 -4.29
N HIS A 21 -18.67 2.40 -3.05
CA HIS A 21 -17.30 2.81 -2.71
C HIS A 21 -16.27 1.77 -3.15
N ALA A 22 -16.51 0.48 -2.88
CA ALA A 22 -15.64 -0.61 -3.29
C ALA A 22 -15.51 -0.69 -4.83
N GLN A 23 -16.62 -0.54 -5.55
CA GLN A 23 -16.63 -0.53 -7.02
C GLN A 23 -15.85 0.65 -7.62
N ILE A 24 -16.02 1.85 -7.03
CA ILE A 24 -15.29 3.04 -7.47
C ILE A 24 -13.78 2.85 -7.25
N MET A 25 -13.38 2.40 -6.05
CA MET A 25 -11.98 2.14 -5.73
C MET A 25 -11.36 1.08 -6.63
N TRP A 26 -12.11 0.01 -6.91
CA TRP A 26 -11.66 -1.04 -7.81
C TRP A 26 -11.47 -0.51 -9.24
N ARG A 27 -12.42 0.27 -9.75
CA ARG A 27 -12.34 0.90 -11.08
C ARG A 27 -11.20 1.92 -11.17
N MET A 28 -10.97 2.72 -10.13
CA MET A 28 -9.87 3.68 -10.08
C MET A 28 -8.50 2.99 -10.08
N LYS A 29 -8.35 1.89 -9.32
CA LYS A 29 -7.14 1.07 -9.34
C LYS A 29 -6.93 0.40 -10.71
N ALA A 30 -7.98 -0.16 -11.30
CA ALA A 30 -7.92 -0.78 -12.62
C ALA A 30 -7.63 0.23 -13.75
N ALA A 31 -8.10 1.48 -13.60
CA ALA A 31 -7.82 2.57 -14.56
C ALA A 31 -6.43 3.21 -14.38
N GLY A 32 -5.62 2.73 -13.42
CA GLY A 32 -4.28 3.25 -13.16
C GLY A 32 -4.23 4.66 -12.55
N VAL A 33 -5.37 5.21 -12.14
CA VAL A 33 -5.47 6.58 -11.58
C VAL A 33 -4.86 6.70 -10.18
N ALA A 34 -4.65 5.56 -9.50
CA ALA A 34 -4.07 5.51 -8.15
C ALA A 34 -3.01 4.41 -8.05
N LYS A 35 -2.04 4.42 -8.97
CA LYS A 35 -0.89 3.53 -8.86
C LYS A 35 -0.03 3.96 -7.68
N GLU A 36 0.35 3.00 -6.86
CA GLU A 36 1.31 3.19 -5.78
C GLU A 36 2.72 2.94 -6.33
N LYS A 37 3.58 3.95 -6.21
CA LYS A 37 4.96 3.87 -6.65
C LYS A 37 5.77 3.03 -5.68
N VAL A 38 6.32 1.94 -6.20
CA VAL A 38 7.07 0.97 -5.41
C VAL A 38 8.55 1.02 -5.77
N LEU A 39 9.36 1.04 -4.73
CA LEU A 39 10.81 0.89 -4.83
C LEU A 39 11.21 -0.45 -4.20
N VAL A 40 11.94 -1.27 -4.94
CA VAL A 40 12.40 -2.58 -4.45
C VAL A 40 13.85 -2.44 -3.99
N VAL A 41 14.15 -2.87 -2.78
CA VAL A 41 15.50 -2.90 -2.22
C VAL A 41 16.02 -4.32 -2.29
N GLY A 42 17.14 -4.52 -2.98
CA GLY A 42 17.77 -5.81 -3.18
C GLY A 42 18.03 -6.14 -4.64
N GLY A 43 18.98 -7.02 -4.89
CA GLY A 43 19.48 -7.33 -6.23
C GLY A 43 19.46 -8.81 -6.62
N GLY A 44 18.97 -9.69 -5.74
CA GLY A 44 18.99 -11.14 -5.94
C GLY A 44 17.68 -11.71 -6.52
N GLU A 45 17.58 -13.04 -6.46
CA GLU A 45 16.40 -13.78 -6.93
C GLU A 45 15.10 -13.31 -6.28
N THR A 46 15.14 -12.96 -5.00
CA THR A 46 13.96 -12.48 -4.25
C THR A 46 13.43 -11.16 -4.82
N ALA A 47 14.32 -10.23 -5.16
CA ALA A 47 13.90 -8.98 -5.81
C ALA A 47 13.24 -9.25 -7.17
N GLN A 48 13.79 -10.18 -7.96
CA GLN A 48 13.21 -10.60 -9.24
C GLN A 48 11.86 -11.29 -9.06
N LEU A 49 11.67 -12.12 -8.02
CA LEU A 49 10.38 -12.72 -7.70
C LEU A 49 9.33 -11.67 -7.38
N ILE A 50 9.69 -10.65 -6.56
CA ILE A 50 8.82 -9.53 -6.22
C ILE A 50 8.41 -8.76 -7.48
N LEU A 51 9.37 -8.42 -8.35
CA LEU A 51 9.13 -7.72 -9.61
C LEU A 51 8.21 -8.51 -10.54
N ASN A 52 8.44 -9.81 -10.65
CA ASN A 52 7.61 -10.70 -11.46
C ASN A 52 6.18 -10.79 -10.90
N ALA A 53 6.01 -10.86 -9.57
CA ALA A 53 4.70 -10.88 -8.93
C ALA A 53 3.93 -9.58 -9.18
N ILE A 54 4.58 -8.43 -9.07
CA ILE A 54 3.97 -7.11 -9.37
C ILE A 54 3.55 -7.05 -10.85
N THR A 55 4.44 -7.45 -11.76
CA THR A 55 4.17 -7.40 -13.21
C THR A 55 3.03 -8.33 -13.61
N ARG A 56 2.93 -9.51 -13.01
CA ARG A 56 1.84 -10.46 -13.27
C ARG A 56 0.51 -10.07 -12.64
N SER A 57 0.52 -9.09 -11.74
CA SER A 57 -0.66 -8.69 -10.95
C SER A 57 -0.99 -7.19 -11.08
N PRO A 58 -1.37 -6.71 -12.28
CA PRO A 58 -1.67 -5.29 -12.50
C PRO A 58 -2.80 -4.75 -11.62
N HIS A 59 -3.68 -5.64 -11.12
CA HIS A 59 -4.80 -5.30 -10.24
C HIS A 59 -4.35 -4.82 -8.84
N LEU A 60 -3.10 -5.10 -8.46
CA LEU A 60 -2.53 -4.59 -7.22
C LEU A 60 -2.32 -3.07 -7.26
N GLY A 61 -2.24 -2.49 -8.45
CA GLY A 61 -2.09 -1.05 -8.64
C GLY A 61 -0.69 -0.53 -8.31
N TYR A 62 0.33 -1.38 -8.41
CA TYR A 62 1.72 -1.00 -8.21
C TYR A 62 2.38 -0.51 -9.50
N GLU A 63 3.23 0.51 -9.36
CA GLU A 63 4.12 0.99 -10.40
C GLU A 63 5.57 0.91 -9.88
N VAL A 64 6.34 0.01 -10.44
CA VAL A 64 7.75 -0.16 -10.04
C VAL A 64 8.57 1.01 -10.57
N VAL A 65 9.14 1.80 -9.65
CA VAL A 65 10.05 2.90 -9.98
C VAL A 65 11.42 2.37 -10.35
N GLY A 66 11.89 1.35 -9.63
CA GLY A 66 13.16 0.72 -9.88
C GLY A 66 13.65 -0.11 -8.69
N VAL A 67 14.91 -0.53 -8.81
CA VAL A 67 15.60 -1.33 -7.80
C VAL A 67 16.75 -0.53 -7.21
N VAL A 68 16.89 -0.62 -5.89
CA VAL A 68 18.00 -0.04 -5.11
C VAL A 68 18.99 -1.13 -4.75
N GLU A 69 20.25 -0.89 -5.05
CA GLU A 69 21.33 -1.82 -4.82
C GLU A 69 21.86 -1.72 -3.39
N HIS A 70 22.14 -2.88 -2.79
CA HIS A 70 22.87 -2.99 -1.54
C HIS A 70 24.32 -3.42 -1.82
N GLU A 71 25.31 -2.82 -1.16
CA GLU A 71 26.74 -3.11 -1.44
C GLU A 71 27.11 -4.59 -1.31
N ALA A 72 26.56 -5.24 -0.27
CA ALA A 72 26.81 -6.67 -0.04
C ALA A 72 26.00 -7.60 -0.99
N HIS A 73 24.96 -7.07 -1.63
CA HIS A 73 24.04 -7.83 -2.47
C HIS A 73 23.80 -7.09 -3.79
N PRO A 74 24.78 -7.12 -4.74
CA PRO A 74 24.69 -6.39 -5.98
C PRO A 74 23.53 -6.89 -6.86
N VAL A 75 22.97 -5.96 -7.64
CA VAL A 75 21.87 -6.27 -8.56
C VAL A 75 22.36 -7.22 -9.66
N GLY A 76 21.80 -8.42 -9.72
CA GLY A 76 22.08 -9.41 -10.75
C GLY A 76 21.68 -8.93 -12.15
N ALA A 77 22.29 -9.54 -13.18
CA ALA A 77 22.03 -9.21 -14.58
C ALA A 77 20.60 -9.55 -15.03
N GLU A 78 19.88 -10.39 -14.29
CA GLU A 78 18.53 -10.87 -14.63
C GLU A 78 17.41 -9.89 -14.25
N ILE A 79 17.72 -8.82 -13.50
CA ILE A 79 16.70 -7.88 -13.03
C ILE A 79 16.22 -7.00 -14.17
N THR A 80 14.92 -7.06 -14.45
CA THR A 80 14.24 -6.34 -15.53
C THR A 80 13.93 -4.89 -15.22
N ALA A 81 13.96 -4.49 -13.94
CA ALA A 81 13.67 -3.11 -13.52
C ALA A 81 14.94 -2.22 -13.57
N PRO A 82 14.79 -0.91 -13.79
CA PRO A 82 15.94 0.00 -13.81
C PRO A 82 16.60 0.11 -12.43
N ARG A 83 17.92 0.14 -12.40
CA ARG A 83 18.68 0.49 -11.20
C ARG A 83 18.58 1.99 -10.99
N VAL A 84 18.05 2.44 -9.87
CA VAL A 84 17.81 3.87 -9.60
C VAL A 84 18.81 4.49 -8.64
N GLY A 85 19.57 3.67 -7.91
CA GLY A 85 20.61 4.15 -6.99
C GLY A 85 21.03 3.09 -5.98
N ARG A 86 21.71 3.55 -4.93
CA ARG A 86 22.25 2.72 -3.85
C ARG A 86 21.45 2.94 -2.56
N ILE A 87 21.60 2.03 -1.61
CA ILE A 87 20.87 2.06 -0.35
C ILE A 87 21.17 3.31 0.48
N ASP A 88 22.39 3.81 0.41
CA ASP A 88 22.80 5.02 1.13
C ASP A 88 22.01 6.26 0.68
N GLU A 89 21.47 6.23 -0.53
CA GLU A 89 20.68 7.31 -1.14
C GLU A 89 19.17 7.06 -0.99
N LEU A 90 18.76 6.01 -0.27
CA LEU A 90 17.36 5.54 -0.21
C LEU A 90 16.37 6.66 0.14
N SER A 91 16.66 7.46 1.15
CA SER A 91 15.84 8.59 1.58
C SER A 91 15.65 9.62 0.44
N GLN A 92 16.74 9.96 -0.25
CA GLN A 92 16.70 10.91 -1.37
C GLN A 92 15.94 10.36 -2.58
N LEU A 93 16.10 9.05 -2.84
CA LEU A 93 15.39 8.37 -3.93
C LEU A 93 13.89 8.32 -3.67
N ILE A 94 13.49 8.06 -2.42
CA ILE A 94 12.09 8.08 -1.99
C ILE A 94 11.44 9.44 -2.28
N ASP A 95 12.09 10.52 -1.88
CA ASP A 95 11.59 11.88 -2.11
C ASP A 95 11.60 12.26 -3.59
N ARG A 96 12.70 11.98 -4.28
CA ARG A 96 12.89 12.34 -5.69
C ARG A 96 11.85 11.71 -6.60
N PHE A 97 11.52 10.43 -6.38
CA PHE A 97 10.58 9.69 -7.22
C PHE A 97 9.15 9.72 -6.65
N GLY A 98 8.96 10.24 -5.44
CA GLY A 98 7.68 10.26 -4.76
C GLY A 98 7.17 8.85 -4.49
N VAL A 99 8.04 8.00 -3.92
CA VAL A 99 7.76 6.59 -3.62
C VAL A 99 6.71 6.50 -2.52
N ASP A 100 5.70 5.66 -2.73
CA ASP A 100 4.64 5.39 -1.75
C ASP A 100 4.98 4.18 -0.87
N GLU A 101 5.70 3.20 -1.44
CA GLU A 101 6.02 1.95 -0.76
C GLU A 101 7.43 1.45 -1.08
N VAL A 102 8.13 0.96 -0.06
CA VAL A 102 9.42 0.29 -0.18
C VAL A 102 9.25 -1.19 0.14
N ILE A 103 9.65 -2.06 -0.79
CA ILE A 103 9.65 -3.51 -0.57
C ILE A 103 11.09 -3.98 -0.45
N ILE A 104 11.44 -4.53 0.71
CA ILE A 104 12.78 -5.04 0.98
C ILE A 104 12.82 -6.52 0.63
N GLY A 105 13.56 -6.85 -0.41
CA GLY A 105 13.77 -8.20 -0.93
C GLY A 105 15.18 -8.70 -0.66
N LEU A 106 15.64 -8.64 0.60
CA LEU A 106 16.95 -9.06 1.07
C LEU A 106 16.82 -10.11 2.19
N PRO A 107 16.45 -11.35 1.89
CA PRO A 107 16.30 -12.39 2.92
C PRO A 107 17.62 -12.75 3.60
N GLU A 108 18.74 -12.47 2.96
CA GLU A 108 20.10 -12.76 3.45
C GLU A 108 20.67 -11.62 4.31
N ALA A 109 19.98 -10.46 4.38
CA ALA A 109 20.44 -9.34 5.18
C ALA A 109 20.40 -9.70 6.67
N ASN A 110 21.46 -9.33 7.37
CA ASN A 110 21.49 -9.51 8.81
C ASN A 110 20.53 -8.54 9.51
N HIS A 111 20.25 -8.79 10.79
CA HIS A 111 19.29 -8.00 11.56
C HIS A 111 19.63 -6.49 11.61
N GLN A 112 20.92 -6.15 11.70
CA GLN A 112 21.38 -4.76 11.74
C GLN A 112 21.17 -4.05 10.39
N GLU A 113 21.59 -4.69 9.31
CA GLU A 113 21.36 -4.19 7.94
C GLU A 113 19.88 -3.94 7.69
N MET A 114 19.02 -4.88 8.09
CA MET A 114 17.58 -4.72 7.95
C MET A 114 17.05 -3.51 8.73
N LEU A 115 17.51 -3.32 9.97
CA LEU A 115 17.12 -2.16 10.78
C LEU A 115 17.59 -0.85 10.16
N ASP A 116 18.80 -0.78 9.62
CA ASP A 116 19.33 0.42 8.99
C ASP A 116 18.52 0.82 7.76
N ILE A 117 18.13 -0.16 6.93
CA ILE A 117 17.26 0.07 5.77
C ILE A 117 15.90 0.60 6.23
N ILE A 118 15.31 -0.03 7.24
CA ILE A 118 14.02 0.39 7.80
C ILE A 118 14.11 1.81 8.36
N TYR A 119 15.15 2.14 9.09
CA TYR A 119 15.34 3.50 9.65
C TYR A 119 15.48 4.57 8.56
N GLN A 120 16.22 4.29 7.49
CA GLN A 120 16.35 5.20 6.37
C GLN A 120 15.00 5.44 5.68
N ALA A 121 14.25 4.37 5.41
CA ALA A 121 12.94 4.47 4.80
C ALA A 121 11.88 5.11 5.71
N GLN A 122 11.97 4.91 7.04
CA GLN A 122 11.02 5.49 7.99
C GLN A 122 11.02 7.01 8.04
N ARG A 123 12.15 7.66 7.74
CA ARG A 123 12.26 9.12 7.73
C ARG A 123 11.27 9.75 6.76
N GLU A 124 11.03 9.11 5.64
CA GLU A 124 10.22 9.62 4.53
C GLU A 124 8.72 9.25 4.61
N LYS A 125 8.28 8.64 5.69
CA LYS A 125 6.86 8.27 5.92
C LYS A 125 6.27 7.43 4.78
N VAL A 126 7.01 6.46 4.29
CA VAL A 126 6.57 5.48 3.29
C VAL A 126 6.11 4.19 3.95
N SER A 127 5.26 3.43 3.25
CA SER A 127 4.93 2.06 3.65
C SER A 127 6.16 1.17 3.45
N ILE A 128 6.45 0.31 4.43
CA ILE A 128 7.60 -0.59 4.35
C ILE A 128 7.11 -2.02 4.47
N LYS A 129 7.42 -2.81 3.45
CA LYS A 129 7.16 -4.25 3.43
C LYS A 129 8.48 -5.00 3.32
N VAL A 130 8.59 -6.07 4.06
CA VAL A 130 9.77 -6.93 4.06
C VAL A 130 9.38 -8.30 3.57
N PHE A 131 10.16 -8.86 2.64
CA PHE A 131 10.05 -10.26 2.28
C PHE A 131 10.69 -11.10 3.39
N PRO A 132 9.92 -11.94 4.09
CA PRO A 132 10.44 -12.69 5.22
C PRO A 132 11.36 -13.80 4.77
N ASP A 133 12.41 -14.08 5.54
CA ASP A 133 13.07 -15.37 5.48
C ASP A 133 12.08 -16.45 5.97
N LEU A 134 11.81 -17.43 5.11
CA LEU A 134 10.84 -18.49 5.39
C LEU A 134 11.17 -19.26 6.69
N PHE A 135 12.44 -19.34 7.07
CA PHE A 135 12.85 -19.99 8.31
C PHE A 135 12.48 -19.20 9.57
N GLN A 136 12.57 -17.86 9.51
CA GLN A 136 12.15 -17.00 10.63
C GLN A 136 10.63 -16.93 10.73
N PHE A 137 9.94 -17.10 9.60
CA PHE A 137 8.49 -17.09 9.51
C PHE A 137 7.81 -18.25 10.27
N MET A 138 8.41 -19.42 10.26
CA MET A 138 7.86 -20.59 10.96
C MET A 138 7.92 -20.47 12.50
N ALA A 139 8.61 -19.46 13.03
CA ALA A 139 8.85 -19.28 14.46
C ALA A 139 7.98 -18.18 15.15
N GLY A 140 7.16 -17.41 14.44
CA GLY A 140 6.45 -16.29 15.04
C GLY A 140 5.04 -16.02 14.49
N GLU A 141 4.13 -15.59 15.34
CA GLU A 141 2.80 -15.07 14.97
C GLU A 141 2.93 -13.67 14.36
N MET A 142 2.98 -13.54 13.03
CA MET A 142 3.05 -12.27 12.34
C MET A 142 1.88 -12.10 11.35
N THR A 143 1.37 -10.88 11.22
CA THR A 143 0.34 -10.55 10.24
C THR A 143 0.94 -10.50 8.84
N ILE A 144 0.47 -11.36 7.96
CA ILE A 144 0.97 -11.54 6.60
C ILE A 144 0.11 -10.77 5.63
N GLY A 145 0.75 -9.91 4.79
CA GLY A 145 0.17 -9.46 3.54
C GLY A 145 0.45 -10.48 2.44
N ASP A 146 -0.37 -10.52 1.41
CA ASP A 146 -0.18 -11.37 0.25
C ASP A 146 0.04 -10.51 -1.01
N LEU A 147 1.15 -10.74 -1.69
CA LEU A 147 1.43 -10.20 -3.01
C LEU A 147 1.35 -11.36 -4.01
N ASN A 148 0.11 -11.73 -4.40
CA ASN A 148 -0.16 -12.78 -5.38
C ASN A 148 0.59 -14.10 -5.10
N GLY A 149 0.48 -14.58 -3.86
CA GLY A 149 1.10 -15.82 -3.39
C GLY A 149 2.50 -15.66 -2.78
N LEU A 150 3.05 -14.43 -2.74
CA LEU A 150 4.29 -14.14 -2.01
C LEU A 150 3.94 -13.54 -0.64
N PRO A 151 4.41 -14.12 0.47
CA PRO A 151 4.22 -13.56 1.80
C PRO A 151 5.02 -12.27 1.95
N LEU A 152 4.39 -11.21 2.43
CA LEU A 152 5.05 -9.95 2.79
C LEU A 152 4.67 -9.55 4.21
N LEU A 153 5.67 -9.15 4.98
CA LEU A 153 5.47 -8.59 6.30
C LEU A 153 5.38 -7.07 6.20
N THR A 154 4.28 -6.49 6.68
CA THR A 154 4.14 -5.05 6.77
C THR A 154 4.76 -4.56 8.08
N VAL A 155 5.85 -3.85 7.98
CA VAL A 155 6.52 -3.23 9.14
C VAL A 155 5.83 -1.94 9.51
N ARG A 156 5.41 -1.18 8.51
CA ARG A 156 4.67 0.07 8.69
C ARG A 156 3.72 0.26 7.51
N ASP A 157 2.45 0.44 7.84
CA ASP A 157 1.42 0.80 6.87
C ASP A 157 1.02 2.27 7.10
N ILE A 158 1.22 3.09 6.08
CA ILE A 158 0.72 4.47 6.06
C ILE A 158 -0.48 4.48 5.12
N ALA A 159 -1.61 4.08 5.67
CA ALA A 159 -2.86 3.85 4.94
C ALA A 159 -3.30 5.01 4.03
N LEU A 160 -2.88 6.25 4.35
CA LEU A 160 -3.26 7.43 3.55
C LEU A 160 -2.15 8.49 3.62
N ARG A 161 -1.47 8.75 2.50
CA ARG A 161 -0.47 9.83 2.37
C ARG A 161 -1.06 11.08 1.72
N GLY A 162 -0.79 12.23 2.34
CA GLY A 162 -0.92 13.56 1.72
C GLY A 162 -2.32 13.88 1.19
N TRP A 163 -2.40 14.17 -0.10
CA TRP A 163 -3.61 14.66 -0.77
C TRP A 163 -4.75 13.62 -0.80
N LYS A 164 -4.45 12.31 -0.76
CA LYS A 164 -5.47 11.24 -0.67
C LYS A 164 -6.33 11.38 0.59
N LEU A 165 -5.71 11.83 1.70
CA LEU A 165 -6.44 12.13 2.94
C LEU A 165 -7.33 13.37 2.79
N GLY A 166 -6.85 14.39 2.09
CA GLY A 166 -7.62 15.61 1.78
C GLY A 166 -8.82 15.30 0.89
N VAL A 167 -8.63 14.53 -0.17
CA VAL A 167 -9.72 14.11 -1.06
C VAL A 167 -10.73 13.25 -0.30
N LYS A 168 -10.29 12.31 0.52
CA LYS A 168 -11.20 11.53 1.37
C LYS A 168 -12.03 12.43 2.27
N ARG A 169 -11.40 13.36 3.00
CA ARG A 169 -12.12 14.30 3.88
C ARG A 169 -13.12 15.18 3.12
N ALA A 170 -12.72 15.68 1.95
CA ALA A 170 -13.62 16.49 1.11
C ALA A 170 -14.86 15.68 0.68
N VAL A 171 -14.65 14.44 0.24
CA VAL A 171 -15.75 13.54 -0.13
C VAL A 171 -16.63 13.22 1.08
N ASP A 172 -16.05 12.89 2.23
CA ASP A 172 -16.80 12.59 3.45
C ASP A 172 -17.65 13.78 3.89
N VAL A 173 -17.11 15.02 3.83
CA VAL A 173 -17.84 16.26 4.18
C VAL A 173 -18.95 16.54 3.18
N ILE A 174 -18.70 16.42 1.88
CA ILE A 174 -19.72 16.66 0.84
C ILE A 174 -20.87 15.66 0.99
N PHE A 175 -20.56 14.37 1.16
CA PHE A 175 -21.58 13.34 1.34
C PHE A 175 -22.36 13.51 2.64
N SER A 176 -21.71 13.83 3.75
CA SER A 176 -22.40 14.05 5.02
C SER A 176 -23.31 15.29 4.98
N ALA A 177 -22.84 16.37 4.36
CA ALA A 177 -23.65 17.57 4.16
C ALA A 177 -24.85 17.30 3.25
N ALA A 178 -24.67 16.60 2.15
CA ALA A 178 -25.75 16.22 1.24
C ALA A 178 -26.81 15.35 1.94
N ILE A 179 -26.39 14.38 2.74
CA ILE A 179 -27.29 13.53 3.52
C ILE A 179 -28.05 14.36 4.57
N LEU A 180 -27.37 15.26 5.28
CA LEU A 180 -27.99 16.15 6.27
C LEU A 180 -29.06 17.05 5.63
N VAL A 181 -28.77 17.65 4.48
CA VAL A 181 -29.73 18.48 3.75
C VAL A 181 -30.93 17.64 3.26
N LEU A 182 -30.67 16.46 2.71
CA LEU A 182 -31.72 15.58 2.20
C LEU A 182 -32.67 15.08 3.30
N PHE A 183 -32.12 14.79 4.47
CA PHE A 183 -32.91 14.27 5.62
C PHE A 183 -33.33 15.36 6.61
N SER A 184 -32.93 16.61 6.39
CA SER A 184 -33.32 17.72 7.28
C SER A 184 -34.85 17.87 7.46
N PRO A 185 -35.72 17.76 6.42
CA PRO A 185 -37.16 17.85 6.63
C PRO A 185 -37.71 16.70 7.48
N LEU A 186 -37.11 15.54 7.39
CA LEU A 186 -37.51 14.40 8.22
C LEU A 186 -37.08 14.56 9.68
N LEU A 187 -35.91 15.16 9.92
CA LEU A 187 -35.40 15.44 11.27
C LEU A 187 -36.18 16.55 11.96
N LEU A 188 -36.75 17.50 11.19
CA LEU A 188 -37.60 18.58 11.72
C LEU A 188 -39.03 18.09 12.04
N LEU A 189 -39.44 16.93 11.57
CA LEU A 189 -40.77 16.36 11.71
C LEU A 189 -40.85 15.36 12.90
N ILE A 190 -39.69 15.03 13.52
CA ILE A 190 -39.57 14.21 14.73
C ILE A 190 -39.33 15.07 15.95
#